data_f726650cd60790380176fd70738308e2
#
_entry.id   f726650cd60790380176fd70738308e2
#
_cell.length_a   1.000
_cell.length_b   1.000
_cell.length_c   1.000
_cell.angle_alpha   90.00
_cell.angle_beta   90.00
_cell.angle_gamma   90.00
#
_symmetry.space_group_name_H-M   'P 1'
#
loop_
_entity.id
_entity.type
_entity.pdbx_description
1 polymer ?
#
loop_
_entity_poly.entity_id
_entity_poly.type
_entity_poly.pdbx_seq_one_letter_code
_entity_poly.pdbx_strand_id
1 'polypeptide(L)'
;MEFDLNILTEYIEKGLVVKNDHPTLPLSIYNYTRKTQYEKLWDNITKSCRGLVLDNQGNVIAKSFDKFFNLEEYSPQEIPNEEFEVYEKLDGSLGILFWYQGKWILASKGSFTSNQSIKGRQILNEKYNVEPIPKGYSTLVEIIYPENRIVCDYGEDEVLVVLSMISNATGKELDYDSLLKINEETGLPVIKKYDGIQDYKTLKSSVSKEREGYVIKFRSGLRVKIKGEDYVYLHRLLTEFSTVDIWEYLKDKKDLTTLLDRVPDEFDSWVKNTVRDLVVRYENIEKDYTEIFNELNSKNLDVKDFAENAKIYEHPSILFSMLNGKDVSPFIWKLIKPEYSKPFWQKES
;
A
#
# COMPACT_ATOMS: atom_id res chain seq x y z
N MET A 1 13.01 6.15 -26.57
CA MET A 1 12.46 4.77 -26.54
C MET A 1 10.99 4.84 -26.92
N GLU A 2 10.48 3.81 -27.56
CA GLU A 2 9.09 3.72 -28.01
C GLU A 2 8.52 2.35 -27.64
N PHE A 3 7.24 2.34 -27.27
CA PHE A 3 6.49 1.12 -27.00
C PHE A 3 5.40 0.93 -28.06
N ASP A 4 5.22 -0.29 -28.53
CA ASP A 4 4.12 -0.64 -29.42
C ASP A 4 2.80 -0.64 -28.63
N LEU A 5 1.95 0.33 -28.94
CA LEU A 5 0.65 0.50 -28.29
C LEU A 5 -0.31 -0.66 -28.58
N ASN A 6 -0.15 -1.38 -29.70
CA ASN A 6 -0.98 -2.56 -29.99
C ASN A 6 -0.66 -3.71 -29.02
N ILE A 7 0.64 -3.93 -28.77
CA ILE A 7 1.07 -4.92 -27.76
C ILE A 7 0.53 -4.54 -26.39
N LEU A 8 0.64 -3.27 -25.98
CA LEU A 8 0.09 -2.83 -24.69
C LEU A 8 -1.42 -3.02 -24.60
N THR A 9 -2.14 -2.79 -25.70
CA THR A 9 -3.60 -3.03 -25.77
C THR A 9 -3.93 -4.49 -25.52
N GLU A 10 -3.21 -5.43 -26.14
CA GLU A 10 -3.39 -6.87 -25.87
C GLU A 10 -3.15 -7.24 -24.40
N TYR A 11 -2.14 -6.62 -23.76
CA TYR A 11 -1.84 -6.87 -22.34
C TYR A 11 -2.92 -6.30 -21.42
N ILE A 12 -3.54 -5.18 -21.81
CA ILE A 12 -4.67 -4.59 -21.09
C ILE A 12 -5.90 -5.51 -21.23
N GLU A 13 -6.22 -5.97 -22.44
CA GLU A 13 -7.35 -6.89 -22.69
C GLU A 13 -7.21 -8.21 -21.95
N LYS A 14 -5.98 -8.73 -21.81
CA LYS A 14 -5.65 -9.91 -20.98
C LYS A 14 -5.71 -9.63 -19.47
N GLY A 15 -5.90 -8.38 -19.07
CA GLY A 15 -5.92 -7.96 -17.67
C GLY A 15 -4.56 -8.02 -16.98
N LEU A 16 -3.45 -7.96 -17.75
CA LEU A 16 -2.08 -8.03 -17.22
C LEU A 16 -1.51 -6.63 -16.91
N VAL A 17 -1.95 -5.63 -17.65
CA VAL A 17 -1.55 -4.23 -17.51
C VAL A 17 -2.79 -3.36 -17.36
N VAL A 18 -2.69 -2.31 -16.58
CA VAL A 18 -3.71 -1.27 -16.45
C VAL A 18 -3.14 0.05 -16.99
N LYS A 19 -3.99 0.79 -17.71
CA LYS A 19 -3.73 2.11 -18.24
C LYS A 19 -4.57 3.13 -17.49
N ASN A 20 -3.95 4.23 -17.05
CA ASN A 20 -4.65 5.38 -16.47
C ASN A 20 -4.25 6.65 -17.22
N ASP A 21 -5.22 7.34 -17.77
CA ASP A 21 -5.00 8.56 -18.54
C ASP A 21 -4.79 9.77 -17.62
N HIS A 22 -3.96 10.71 -18.08
CA HIS A 22 -3.81 11.99 -17.41
C HIS A 22 -5.08 12.83 -17.65
N PRO A 23 -5.62 13.54 -16.62
CA PRO A 23 -6.90 14.26 -16.74
C PRO A 23 -6.99 15.28 -17.89
N THR A 24 -5.87 15.90 -18.26
CA THR A 24 -5.83 17.04 -19.20
C THR A 24 -4.72 17.00 -20.24
N LEU A 25 -3.74 16.11 -20.12
CA LEU A 25 -2.62 15.98 -21.05
C LEU A 25 -2.72 14.69 -21.84
N PRO A 26 -2.18 14.64 -23.06
CA PRO A 26 -2.17 13.43 -23.89
C PRO A 26 -1.12 12.42 -23.40
N LEU A 27 -1.23 12.03 -22.14
CA LEU A 27 -0.33 11.11 -21.45
C LEU A 27 -1.13 10.00 -20.79
N SER A 28 -0.55 8.79 -20.76
CA SER A 28 -1.08 7.66 -20.05
C SER A 28 0.01 7.00 -19.21
N ILE A 29 -0.32 6.54 -18.01
CA ILE A 29 0.58 5.77 -17.15
C ILE A 29 0.13 4.31 -17.13
N TYR A 30 1.10 3.41 -17.33
CA TYR A 30 0.89 1.98 -17.40
C TYR A 30 1.51 1.28 -16.19
N ASN A 31 0.75 0.37 -15.60
CA ASN A 31 1.22 -0.43 -14.48
C ASN A 31 0.73 -1.88 -14.60
N TYR A 32 1.52 -2.83 -14.10
CA TYR A 32 1.07 -4.21 -14.00
C TYR A 32 -0.11 -4.36 -13.02
N THR A 33 -0.97 -5.34 -13.24
CA THR A 33 -2.15 -5.59 -12.41
C THR A 33 -1.84 -6.49 -11.21
N ARG A 34 -2.81 -6.58 -10.28
CA ARG A 34 -2.76 -7.58 -9.20
C ARG A 34 -2.70 -9.01 -9.75
N LYS A 35 -3.45 -9.32 -10.83
CA LYS A 35 -3.41 -10.60 -11.52
C LYS A 35 -1.98 -10.97 -11.91
N THR A 36 -1.29 -10.08 -12.64
CA THR A 36 0.11 -10.27 -13.03
C THR A 36 1.01 -10.58 -11.84
N GLN A 37 0.81 -9.88 -10.73
CA GLN A 37 1.61 -10.07 -9.52
C GLN A 37 1.32 -11.41 -8.82
N TYR A 38 0.06 -11.77 -8.63
CA TYR A 38 -0.33 -12.99 -7.92
C TYR A 38 -0.05 -14.27 -8.73
N GLU A 39 -0.32 -14.23 -10.03
CA GLU A 39 -0.10 -15.36 -10.94
C GLU A 39 1.35 -15.41 -11.47
N LYS A 40 2.21 -14.45 -11.06
CA LYS A 40 3.63 -14.32 -11.47
C LYS A 40 3.83 -14.27 -12.99
N LEU A 41 2.91 -13.61 -13.71
CA LEU A 41 2.93 -13.47 -15.16
C LEU A 41 3.90 -12.38 -15.62
N TRP A 42 5.19 -12.59 -15.30
CA TRP A 42 6.26 -11.63 -15.54
C TRP A 42 7.00 -11.91 -16.85
N ASP A 43 6.99 -10.93 -17.73
CA ASP A 43 7.82 -10.82 -18.92
C ASP A 43 8.41 -9.41 -19.03
N ASN A 44 9.06 -9.09 -20.14
CA ASN A 44 9.68 -7.79 -20.32
C ASN A 44 8.65 -6.65 -20.36
N ILE A 45 7.45 -6.88 -20.92
CA ILE A 45 6.38 -5.87 -21.00
C ILE A 45 5.79 -5.62 -19.61
N THR A 46 5.37 -6.66 -18.92
CA THR A 46 4.76 -6.53 -17.58
C THR A 46 5.74 -5.97 -16.55
N LYS A 47 7.04 -6.31 -16.64
CA LYS A 47 8.08 -5.74 -15.77
C LYS A 47 8.30 -4.27 -16.03
N SER A 48 8.31 -3.83 -17.30
CA SER A 48 8.49 -2.42 -17.67
C SER A 48 7.26 -1.57 -17.37
N CYS A 49 6.06 -2.16 -17.36
CA CYS A 49 4.83 -1.51 -16.94
C CYS A 49 4.78 -1.35 -15.42
N ARG A 50 5.65 -0.48 -14.88
CA ARG A 50 5.73 -0.10 -13.47
C ARG A 50 5.89 1.41 -13.36
N GLY A 51 4.84 2.16 -13.70
CA GLY A 51 4.88 3.61 -13.80
C GLY A 51 5.52 4.07 -15.12
N LEU A 52 5.28 3.35 -16.19
CA LEU A 52 5.66 3.74 -17.53
C LEU A 52 4.69 4.79 -18.04
N VAL A 53 5.18 5.98 -18.37
CA VAL A 53 4.38 7.08 -18.93
C VAL A 53 4.68 7.22 -20.42
N LEU A 54 3.63 7.11 -21.23
CA LEU A 54 3.70 7.26 -22.68
C LEU A 54 2.80 8.40 -23.15
N ASP A 55 3.16 9.00 -24.28
CA ASP A 55 2.25 9.84 -25.06
C ASP A 55 1.33 8.99 -25.97
N ASN A 56 0.44 9.65 -26.70
CA ASN A 56 -0.50 8.98 -27.62
C ASN A 56 0.18 8.30 -28.83
N GLN A 57 1.48 8.49 -29.02
CA GLN A 57 2.27 7.88 -30.09
C GLN A 57 3.13 6.72 -29.61
N GLY A 58 3.12 6.43 -28.29
CA GLY A 58 3.93 5.38 -27.69
C GLY A 58 5.34 5.81 -27.29
N ASN A 59 5.65 7.11 -27.41
CA ASN A 59 6.95 7.61 -26.95
C ASN A 59 7.05 7.57 -25.42
N VAL A 60 8.19 7.13 -24.90
CA VAL A 60 8.46 7.13 -23.48
C VAL A 60 8.73 8.55 -22.99
N ILE A 61 7.79 9.08 -22.23
CA ILE A 61 7.88 10.38 -21.57
C ILE A 61 8.52 10.26 -20.18
N ALA A 62 8.16 9.20 -19.46
CA ALA A 62 8.83 8.85 -18.20
C ALA A 62 8.76 7.34 -17.94
N LYS A 63 9.71 6.86 -17.17
CA LYS A 63 9.74 5.46 -16.73
C LYS A 63 10.33 5.35 -15.33
N SER A 64 9.96 4.26 -14.64
CA SER A 64 10.64 3.88 -13.39
C SER A 64 11.58 2.70 -13.59
N PHE A 65 12.10 2.17 -12.48
CA PHE A 65 12.75 0.85 -12.49
C PHE A 65 11.76 -0.21 -12.98
N ASP A 66 12.20 -1.12 -13.80
CA ASP A 66 11.46 -2.33 -14.09
C ASP A 66 11.16 -3.09 -12.79
N LYS A 67 10.13 -3.92 -12.81
CA LYS A 67 9.80 -4.74 -11.63
C LYS A 67 10.99 -5.63 -11.27
N PHE A 68 11.40 -5.58 -10.02
CA PHE A 68 12.41 -6.44 -9.42
C PHE A 68 11.85 -7.08 -8.13
N PHE A 69 12.46 -8.17 -7.69
CA PHE A 69 11.91 -9.10 -6.71
C PHE A 69 12.79 -9.18 -5.48
N ASN A 70 12.30 -9.89 -4.44
CA ASN A 70 13.13 -10.17 -3.28
C ASN A 70 14.22 -11.18 -3.65
N LEU A 71 15.34 -11.14 -2.94
CA LEU A 71 16.48 -12.02 -3.20
C LEU A 71 16.08 -13.51 -3.21
N GLU A 72 15.17 -13.88 -2.31
CA GLU A 72 14.67 -15.26 -2.16
C GLU A 72 13.78 -15.73 -3.32
N GLU A 73 13.32 -14.82 -4.17
CA GLU A 73 12.50 -15.12 -5.35
C GLU A 73 13.35 -15.50 -6.58
N TYR A 74 14.67 -15.32 -6.50
CA TYR A 74 15.62 -15.67 -7.54
C TYR A 74 16.32 -16.99 -7.22
N SER A 75 16.56 -17.82 -8.24
CA SER A 75 17.49 -18.93 -8.12
C SER A 75 18.94 -18.41 -8.00
N PRO A 76 19.86 -19.16 -7.37
CA PRO A 76 21.26 -18.75 -7.27
C PRO A 76 21.94 -18.45 -8.60
N GLN A 77 21.49 -19.09 -9.69
CA GLN A 77 22.03 -18.92 -11.04
C GLN A 77 21.59 -17.61 -11.71
N GLU A 78 20.47 -17.03 -11.27
CA GLU A 78 19.97 -15.77 -11.80
C GLU A 78 20.67 -14.55 -11.17
N ILE A 79 21.34 -14.74 -10.04
CA ILE A 79 22.08 -13.67 -9.36
C ILE A 79 23.50 -13.62 -9.93
N PRO A 80 23.91 -12.52 -10.59
CA PRO A 80 25.23 -12.43 -11.19
C PRO A 80 26.33 -12.34 -10.10
N ASN A 81 27.47 -12.93 -10.41
CA ASN A 81 28.67 -12.79 -9.58
C ASN A 81 29.51 -11.60 -10.08
N GLU A 82 29.10 -10.41 -9.71
CA GLU A 82 29.73 -9.15 -10.15
C GLU A 82 29.66 -8.08 -9.06
N GLU A 83 30.28 -6.94 -9.29
CA GLU A 83 30.20 -5.78 -8.41
C GLU A 83 28.76 -5.31 -8.22
N PHE A 84 28.46 -4.86 -7.01
CA PHE A 84 27.15 -4.37 -6.64
C PHE A 84 27.23 -3.14 -5.73
N GLU A 85 26.16 -2.39 -5.70
CA GLU A 85 25.92 -1.27 -4.79
C GLU A 85 24.77 -1.60 -3.85
N VAL A 86 24.84 -1.12 -2.63
CA VAL A 86 23.81 -1.33 -1.60
C VAL A 86 23.17 0.00 -1.26
N TYR A 87 21.86 0.07 -1.39
CA TYR A 87 21.06 1.24 -1.06
C TYR A 87 20.06 0.94 0.04
N GLU A 88 19.74 1.93 0.84
CA GLU A 88 18.62 1.85 1.76
C GLU A 88 17.33 1.58 1.01
N LYS A 89 16.46 0.75 1.58
CA LYS A 89 15.10 0.62 1.08
C LYS A 89 14.17 1.40 2.00
N LEU A 90 13.67 2.53 1.50
CA LEU A 90 12.68 3.33 2.20
C LEU A 90 11.28 2.75 2.04
N ASP A 91 10.45 2.95 3.04
CA ASP A 91 9.08 2.47 3.15
C ASP A 91 8.09 3.61 2.93
N GLY A 92 7.85 3.94 1.68
CA GLY A 92 6.94 5.01 1.27
C GLY A 92 6.23 4.65 -0.03
N SER A 93 6.03 5.65 -0.87
CA SER A 93 5.40 5.47 -2.19
C SER A 93 6.29 5.97 -3.30
N LEU A 94 6.48 5.14 -4.34
CA LEU A 94 7.22 5.54 -5.52
C LEU A 94 6.54 6.73 -6.23
N GLY A 95 7.28 7.82 -6.37
CA GLY A 95 6.98 8.96 -7.21
C GLY A 95 7.86 8.97 -8.46
N ILE A 96 7.33 9.48 -9.55
CA ILE A 96 8.01 9.63 -10.83
C ILE A 96 7.85 11.09 -11.24
N LEU A 97 8.93 11.86 -11.10
CA LEU A 97 9.00 13.26 -11.48
C LEU A 97 9.61 13.39 -12.87
N PHE A 98 8.96 14.11 -13.76
CA PHE A 98 9.42 14.31 -15.14
C PHE A 98 8.91 15.62 -15.72
N TRP A 99 9.60 16.10 -16.75
CA TRP A 99 9.23 17.31 -17.48
C TRP A 99 8.40 16.99 -18.71
N TYR A 100 7.29 17.70 -18.90
CA TYR A 100 6.46 17.59 -20.09
C TYR A 100 5.77 18.92 -20.43
N GLN A 101 5.90 19.40 -21.67
CA GLN A 101 5.24 20.59 -22.20
C GLN A 101 5.28 21.81 -21.27
N GLY A 102 6.47 22.15 -20.76
CA GLY A 102 6.65 23.35 -19.94
C GLY A 102 6.34 23.17 -18.46
N LYS A 103 6.07 21.94 -17.98
CA LYS A 103 5.69 21.66 -16.59
C LYS A 103 6.46 20.47 -16.02
N TRP A 104 6.75 20.54 -14.73
CA TRP A 104 7.11 19.37 -13.93
C TRP A 104 5.85 18.63 -13.51
N ILE A 105 5.83 17.33 -13.70
CA ILE A 105 4.74 16.43 -13.34
C ILE A 105 5.28 15.38 -12.40
N LEU A 106 4.59 15.16 -11.26
CA LEU A 106 4.88 14.06 -10.36
C LEU A 106 3.68 13.11 -10.38
N ALA A 107 3.90 11.88 -10.80
CA ALA A 107 2.95 10.78 -10.73
C ALA A 107 3.38 9.78 -9.65
N SER A 108 2.44 9.06 -9.08
CA SER A 108 2.75 7.83 -8.34
C SER A 108 2.98 6.67 -9.31
N LYS A 109 3.30 5.49 -8.81
CA LYS A 109 3.55 4.29 -9.64
C LYS A 109 2.44 3.98 -10.66
N GLY A 110 1.20 4.34 -10.41
CA GLY A 110 0.08 3.99 -11.29
C GLY A 110 -0.93 5.11 -11.52
N SER A 111 -0.70 6.34 -11.02
CA SER A 111 -1.71 7.40 -11.11
C SER A 111 -1.08 8.79 -11.12
N PHE A 112 -1.72 9.70 -11.86
CA PHE A 112 -1.43 11.13 -11.81
C PHE A 112 -2.21 11.88 -10.73
N THR A 113 -3.25 11.26 -10.16
CA THR A 113 -4.23 11.90 -9.27
C THR A 113 -4.42 11.17 -7.94
N SER A 114 -3.58 10.18 -7.62
CA SER A 114 -3.61 9.55 -6.31
C SER A 114 -3.21 10.54 -5.20
N ASN A 115 -3.64 10.27 -3.96
CA ASN A 115 -3.26 11.07 -2.79
C ASN A 115 -1.74 11.23 -2.69
N GLN A 116 -0.98 10.16 -2.95
CA GLN A 116 0.48 10.19 -2.95
C GLN A 116 1.03 11.14 -4.01
N SER A 117 0.46 11.14 -5.22
CA SER A 117 0.93 12.06 -6.28
C SER A 117 0.53 13.51 -5.99
N ILE A 118 -0.62 13.75 -5.38
CA ILE A 118 -1.09 15.09 -4.96
C ILE A 118 -0.21 15.62 -3.84
N LYS A 119 -0.03 14.84 -2.77
CA LYS A 119 0.82 15.22 -1.63
C LYS A 119 2.29 15.38 -2.05
N GLY A 120 2.79 14.48 -2.89
CA GLY A 120 4.15 14.59 -3.44
C GLY A 120 4.38 15.88 -4.23
N ARG A 121 3.40 16.33 -5.04
CA ARG A 121 3.48 17.64 -5.73
C ARG A 121 3.44 18.81 -4.76
N GLN A 122 2.63 18.72 -3.70
CA GLN A 122 2.61 19.74 -2.66
C GLN A 122 3.99 19.86 -2.00
N ILE A 123 4.55 18.76 -1.51
CA ILE A 123 5.90 18.72 -0.90
C ILE A 123 6.95 19.25 -1.88
N LEU A 124 6.89 18.84 -3.15
CA LEU A 124 7.81 19.29 -4.19
C LEU A 124 7.83 20.82 -4.31
N ASN A 125 6.66 21.41 -4.46
CA ASN A 125 6.51 22.84 -4.70
C ASN A 125 6.85 23.71 -3.45
N GLU A 126 6.61 23.17 -2.26
CA GLU A 126 6.85 23.89 -1.01
C GLU A 126 8.32 23.86 -0.56
N LYS A 127 9.03 22.76 -0.87
CA LYS A 127 10.33 22.49 -0.24
C LYS A 127 11.53 22.47 -1.18
N TYR A 128 11.32 22.30 -2.51
CA TYR A 128 12.44 22.00 -3.41
C TYR A 128 12.49 22.88 -4.66
N ASN A 129 13.73 23.17 -5.11
CA ASN A 129 13.94 23.81 -6.40
C ASN A 129 14.18 22.75 -7.49
N VAL A 130 13.24 22.61 -8.42
CA VAL A 130 13.31 21.58 -9.47
C VAL A 130 13.98 22.06 -10.77
N GLU A 131 14.29 23.35 -10.92
CA GLU A 131 14.87 23.90 -12.15
C GLU A 131 16.22 23.27 -12.56
N PRO A 132 17.12 22.90 -11.62
CA PRO A 132 18.37 22.24 -11.97
C PRO A 132 18.21 20.80 -12.48
N ILE A 133 17.05 20.17 -12.31
CA ILE A 133 16.82 18.78 -12.73
C ILE A 133 16.85 18.69 -14.26
N PRO A 134 17.64 17.76 -14.85
CA PRO A 134 17.72 17.58 -16.30
C PRO A 134 16.38 17.15 -16.92
N LYS A 135 15.86 17.92 -17.87
CA LYS A 135 14.53 17.75 -18.46
C LYS A 135 14.32 16.48 -19.30
N GLY A 136 15.32 15.72 -19.59
CA GLY A 136 15.24 14.45 -20.35
C GLY A 136 15.27 13.20 -19.46
N TYR A 137 15.10 13.38 -18.15
CA TYR A 137 15.18 12.30 -17.18
C TYR A 137 13.88 12.12 -16.42
N SER A 138 13.63 10.87 -16.03
CA SER A 138 12.68 10.53 -14.97
C SER A 138 13.43 10.52 -13.65
N THR A 139 13.06 11.42 -12.73
CA THR A 139 13.57 11.42 -11.36
C THR A 139 12.67 10.58 -10.51
N LEU A 140 13.19 9.47 -10.01
CA LEU A 140 12.45 8.56 -9.13
C LEU A 140 12.64 9.00 -7.69
N VAL A 141 11.54 9.16 -6.97
CA VAL A 141 11.56 9.57 -5.57
C VAL A 141 10.75 8.61 -4.71
N GLU A 142 11.13 8.46 -3.45
CA GLU A 142 10.25 7.90 -2.45
C GLU A 142 9.49 9.05 -1.79
N ILE A 143 8.16 8.99 -1.82
CA ILE A 143 7.26 9.97 -1.23
C ILE A 143 6.97 9.51 0.19
N ILE A 144 7.43 10.28 1.18
CA ILE A 144 7.29 10.01 2.60
C ILE A 144 6.48 11.14 3.23
N TYR A 145 5.40 10.79 3.93
CA TYR A 145 4.62 11.70 4.77
C TYR A 145 3.80 10.86 5.78
N PRO A 146 3.36 11.43 6.92
CA PRO A 146 2.77 10.66 8.02
C PRO A 146 1.59 9.77 7.61
N GLU A 147 0.66 10.30 6.79
CA GLU A 147 -0.55 9.56 6.36
C GLU A 147 -0.24 8.43 5.35
N ASN A 148 0.97 8.42 4.78
CA ASN A 148 1.43 7.37 3.86
C ASN A 148 2.24 6.29 4.58
N ARG A 149 2.27 6.28 5.90
CA ARG A 149 2.98 5.27 6.69
C ARG A 149 2.47 3.87 6.36
N ILE A 150 3.39 2.94 6.09
CA ILE A 150 3.09 1.52 5.90
C ILE A 150 3.51 0.75 7.15
N VAL A 151 4.82 0.67 7.41
CA VAL A 151 5.41 0.05 8.61
C VAL A 151 6.36 1.02 9.31
N CYS A 152 7.38 1.50 8.57
CA CYS A 152 8.41 2.36 9.13
C CYS A 152 7.83 3.71 9.58
N ASP A 153 8.26 4.15 10.75
CA ASP A 153 7.86 5.44 11.30
C ASP A 153 8.94 6.48 10.99
N TYR A 154 8.58 7.47 10.21
CA TYR A 154 9.42 8.62 9.89
C TYR A 154 8.99 9.88 10.67
N GLY A 155 8.15 9.73 11.71
CA GLY A 155 7.60 10.84 12.48
C GLY A 155 6.74 11.76 11.61
N GLU A 156 6.95 13.07 11.76
CA GLU A 156 6.24 14.12 11.01
C GLU A 156 6.97 14.49 9.70
N ASP A 157 7.88 13.65 9.23
CA ASP A 157 8.65 13.96 8.03
C ASP A 157 7.76 13.95 6.78
N GLU A 158 7.81 15.05 6.04
CA GLU A 158 7.26 15.20 4.70
C GLU A 158 8.41 15.45 3.72
N VAL A 159 8.83 14.42 3.00
CA VAL A 159 10.04 14.47 2.17
C VAL A 159 9.91 13.66 0.89
N LEU A 160 10.62 14.11 -0.15
CA LEU A 160 10.84 13.36 -1.39
C LEU A 160 12.32 12.97 -1.45
N VAL A 161 12.61 11.67 -1.35
CA VAL A 161 13.99 11.17 -1.39
C VAL A 161 14.30 10.62 -2.77
N VAL A 162 15.29 11.20 -3.47
CA VAL A 162 15.70 10.72 -4.80
C VAL A 162 16.31 9.33 -4.71
N LEU A 163 15.72 8.39 -5.43
CA LEU A 163 16.18 7.00 -5.55
C LEU A 163 17.13 6.81 -6.73
N SER A 164 16.84 7.45 -7.84
CA SER A 164 17.62 7.41 -9.08
C SER A 164 17.09 8.42 -10.08
N MET A 165 17.88 8.66 -11.13
CA MET A 165 17.43 9.40 -12.31
C MET A 165 17.73 8.59 -13.57
N ILE A 166 16.70 8.36 -14.39
CA ILE A 166 16.77 7.52 -15.59
C ILE A 166 16.58 8.37 -16.84
N SER A 167 17.51 8.31 -17.77
CA SER A 167 17.37 8.95 -19.09
C SER A 167 16.19 8.34 -19.86
N ASN A 168 15.21 9.13 -20.25
CA ASN A 168 14.05 8.69 -21.01
C ASN A 168 14.43 8.22 -22.44
N ALA A 169 15.51 8.74 -22.98
CA ALA A 169 16.00 8.39 -24.31
C ALA A 169 16.76 7.05 -24.32
N THR A 170 17.59 6.78 -23.31
CA THR A 170 18.51 5.63 -23.32
C THR A 170 18.19 4.56 -22.26
N GLY A 171 17.38 4.89 -21.25
CA GLY A 171 17.12 4.02 -20.12
C GLY A 171 18.30 3.92 -19.13
N LYS A 172 19.40 4.62 -19.37
CA LYS A 172 20.55 4.62 -18.46
C LYS A 172 20.30 5.49 -17.25
N GLU A 173 20.77 5.03 -16.11
CA GLU A 173 20.73 5.79 -14.87
C GLU A 173 21.94 6.71 -14.71
N LEU A 174 21.75 7.82 -14.01
CA LEU A 174 22.87 8.60 -13.50
C LEU A 174 23.59 7.83 -12.39
N ASP A 175 24.88 8.09 -12.27
CA ASP A 175 25.66 7.59 -11.14
C ASP A 175 25.31 8.33 -9.83
N TYR A 176 25.74 7.76 -8.71
CA TYR A 176 25.42 8.29 -7.39
C TYR A 176 26.01 9.69 -7.14
N ASP A 177 27.24 9.95 -7.63
CA ASP A 177 27.89 11.26 -7.46
C ASP A 177 27.14 12.36 -8.22
N SER A 178 26.56 12.03 -9.38
CA SER A 178 25.70 12.94 -10.13
C SER A 178 24.40 13.24 -9.38
N LEU A 179 23.83 12.25 -8.68
CA LEU A 179 22.65 12.47 -7.81
C LEU A 179 22.97 13.40 -6.64
N LEU A 180 24.14 13.25 -6.01
CA LEU A 180 24.57 14.12 -4.92
C LEU A 180 24.74 15.58 -5.37
N LYS A 181 25.24 15.84 -6.57
CA LYS A 181 25.32 17.20 -7.14
C LYS A 181 23.94 17.82 -7.33
N ILE A 182 22.98 17.02 -7.80
CA ILE A 182 21.59 17.48 -7.96
C ILE A 182 20.97 17.79 -6.59
N ASN A 183 21.28 17.03 -5.56
CA ASN A 183 20.87 17.34 -4.19
C ASN A 183 21.35 18.72 -3.74
N GLU A 184 22.62 19.03 -3.97
CA GLU A 184 23.20 20.33 -3.61
C GLU A 184 22.48 21.51 -4.26
N GLU A 185 21.99 21.33 -5.50
CA GLU A 185 21.33 22.38 -6.28
C GLU A 185 19.82 22.49 -6.00
N THR A 186 19.17 21.35 -5.69
CA THR A 186 17.70 21.25 -5.57
C THR A 186 17.22 21.21 -4.12
N GLY A 187 18.06 20.76 -3.19
CA GLY A 187 17.69 20.43 -1.81
C GLY A 187 17.02 19.06 -1.67
N LEU A 188 16.77 18.34 -2.78
CA LEU A 188 16.18 17.00 -2.73
C LEU A 188 17.16 15.99 -2.11
N PRO A 189 16.88 15.40 -0.95
CA PRO A 189 17.77 14.38 -0.38
C PRO A 189 17.88 13.16 -1.30
N VAL A 190 19.06 12.54 -1.32
CA VAL A 190 19.34 11.33 -2.09
C VAL A 190 19.33 10.13 -1.18
N ILE A 191 18.85 9.01 -1.71
CA ILE A 191 18.84 7.71 -1.00
C ILE A 191 20.22 7.37 -0.46
N LYS A 192 20.28 6.87 0.76
CA LYS A 192 21.54 6.46 1.38
C LYS A 192 22.16 5.26 0.67
N LYS A 193 23.41 5.39 0.28
CA LYS A 193 24.27 4.30 -0.19
C LYS A 193 25.15 3.82 0.93
N TYR A 194 25.36 2.52 1.01
CA TYR A 194 26.21 1.87 2.01
C TYR A 194 27.47 1.34 1.35
N ASP A 195 28.63 1.78 1.81
CA ASP A 195 29.93 1.34 1.33
C ASP A 195 30.52 0.22 2.21
N GLY A 196 31.50 -0.49 1.67
CA GLY A 196 32.26 -1.51 2.40
C GLY A 196 31.54 -2.86 2.61
N ILE A 197 30.36 -3.04 2.02
CA ILE A 197 29.62 -4.31 2.10
C ILE A 197 30.16 -5.24 1.03
N GLN A 198 30.78 -6.35 1.46
CA GLN A 198 31.35 -7.35 0.57
C GLN A 198 30.41 -8.54 0.32
N ASP A 199 29.49 -8.81 1.23
CA ASP A 199 28.50 -9.88 1.11
C ASP A 199 27.10 -9.38 1.45
N TYR A 200 26.28 -9.21 0.43
CA TYR A 200 24.88 -8.77 0.59
C TYR A 200 23.99 -9.81 1.26
N LYS A 201 24.39 -11.11 1.26
CA LYS A 201 23.59 -12.19 1.87
C LYS A 201 23.50 -12.04 3.39
N THR A 202 24.48 -11.39 4.00
CA THR A 202 24.50 -11.13 5.45
C THR A 202 23.61 -9.96 5.86
N LEU A 203 23.15 -9.14 4.90
CA LEU A 203 22.39 -7.93 5.19
C LEU A 203 21.03 -8.20 5.82
N LYS A 204 20.41 -9.35 5.53
CA LYS A 204 19.07 -9.67 6.06
C LYS A 204 19.04 -9.67 7.59
N SER A 205 20.07 -10.22 8.21
CA SER A 205 20.20 -10.26 9.68
C SER A 205 20.63 -8.93 10.30
N SER A 206 21.07 -7.96 9.48
CA SER A 206 21.51 -6.64 9.94
C SER A 206 20.43 -5.56 9.83
N VAL A 207 19.25 -5.88 9.27
CA VAL A 207 18.14 -4.92 9.16
C VAL A 207 17.56 -4.68 10.55
N SER A 208 17.59 -3.42 11.01
CA SER A 208 16.91 -3.03 12.25
C SER A 208 15.40 -3.03 12.07
N LYS A 209 14.65 -3.14 13.17
CA LYS A 209 13.17 -3.12 13.18
C LYS A 209 12.56 -1.84 12.56
N GLU A 210 13.33 -0.76 12.56
CA GLU A 210 12.90 0.57 12.08
C GLU A 210 13.10 0.77 10.57
N ARG A 211 13.59 -0.26 9.85
CA ARG A 211 13.92 -0.18 8.43
C ARG A 211 13.24 -1.26 7.62
N GLU A 212 12.84 -0.92 6.40
CA GLU A 212 12.29 -1.92 5.48
C GLU A 212 13.38 -2.92 5.03
N GLY A 213 14.58 -2.44 4.73
CA GLY A 213 15.66 -3.27 4.26
C GLY A 213 16.63 -2.57 3.32
N TYR A 214 17.07 -3.30 2.29
CA TYR A 214 18.04 -2.83 1.30
C TYR A 214 17.62 -3.15 -0.12
N VAL A 215 18.14 -2.35 -1.07
CA VAL A 215 18.13 -2.63 -2.51
C VAL A 215 19.57 -2.86 -2.94
N ILE A 216 19.84 -4.01 -3.53
CA ILE A 216 21.12 -4.34 -4.14
C ILE A 216 21.03 -4.09 -5.63
N LYS A 217 21.90 -3.25 -6.18
CA LYS A 217 22.01 -2.96 -7.60
C LYS A 217 23.30 -3.55 -8.12
N PHE A 218 23.21 -4.53 -8.98
CA PHE A 218 24.35 -5.15 -9.65
C PHE A 218 24.82 -4.30 -10.83
N ARG A 219 26.10 -4.47 -11.23
CA ARG A 219 26.69 -3.73 -12.35
C ARG A 219 25.95 -3.93 -13.68
N SER A 220 25.37 -5.11 -13.90
CA SER A 220 24.50 -5.42 -15.03
C SER A 220 23.17 -4.62 -15.03
N GLY A 221 22.84 -3.96 -13.92
CA GLY A 221 21.58 -3.26 -13.73
C GLY A 221 20.50 -4.09 -13.04
N LEU A 222 20.74 -5.40 -12.83
CA LEU A 222 19.81 -6.22 -12.01
C LEU A 222 19.68 -5.60 -10.62
N ARG A 223 18.43 -5.56 -10.12
CA ARG A 223 18.13 -5.20 -8.74
C ARG A 223 17.46 -6.34 -8.01
N VAL A 224 17.81 -6.47 -6.73
CA VAL A 224 17.10 -7.35 -5.80
C VAL A 224 16.80 -6.60 -4.52
N LYS A 225 15.75 -7.04 -3.80
CA LYS A 225 15.38 -6.49 -2.50
C LYS A 225 15.76 -7.48 -1.40
N ILE A 226 16.25 -6.96 -0.30
CA ILE A 226 16.44 -7.69 0.96
C ILE A 226 15.60 -6.96 2.00
N LYS A 227 14.56 -7.62 2.51
CA LYS A 227 13.69 -7.07 3.55
C LYS A 227 14.04 -7.69 4.91
N GLY A 228 13.95 -6.86 5.96
CA GLY A 228 14.11 -7.34 7.34
C GLY A 228 13.00 -8.32 7.72
N GLU A 229 13.28 -9.28 8.57
CA GLU A 229 12.28 -10.27 9.01
C GLU A 229 11.18 -9.61 9.82
N ASP A 230 11.53 -8.72 10.72
CA ASP A 230 10.58 -7.94 11.51
C ASP A 230 9.68 -7.07 10.61
N TYR A 231 10.27 -6.39 9.61
CA TYR A 231 9.48 -5.62 8.65
C TYR A 231 8.48 -6.49 7.88
N VAL A 232 8.91 -7.65 7.37
CA VAL A 232 8.03 -8.57 6.63
C VAL A 232 6.88 -9.05 7.51
N TYR A 233 7.18 -9.36 8.77
CA TYR A 233 6.18 -9.76 9.75
C TYR A 233 5.17 -8.64 10.03
N LEU A 234 5.66 -7.42 10.33
CA LEU A 234 4.84 -6.24 10.58
C LEU A 234 3.99 -5.86 9.35
N HIS A 235 4.61 -5.83 8.17
CA HIS A 235 3.90 -5.54 6.92
C HIS A 235 2.76 -6.52 6.67
N ARG A 236 2.97 -7.82 6.92
CA ARG A 236 1.93 -8.84 6.79
C ARG A 236 0.79 -8.57 7.76
N LEU A 237 1.09 -8.33 9.03
CA LEU A 237 0.07 -7.99 10.02
C LEU A 237 -0.74 -6.78 9.60
N LEU A 238 -0.09 -5.69 9.18
CA LEU A 238 -0.75 -4.46 8.76
C LEU A 238 -1.58 -4.60 7.48
N THR A 239 -1.15 -5.44 6.56
CA THR A 239 -1.83 -5.62 5.28
C THR A 239 -2.91 -6.71 5.32
N GLU A 240 -2.78 -7.68 6.21
CA GLU A 240 -3.72 -8.80 6.38
C GLU A 240 -4.74 -8.54 7.50
N PHE A 241 -4.50 -7.58 8.41
CA PHE A 241 -5.39 -7.27 9.52
C PHE A 241 -6.24 -6.02 9.26
N SER A 242 -7.54 -6.19 9.36
CA SER A 242 -8.53 -5.12 9.25
C SER A 242 -9.53 -5.19 10.41
N THR A 243 -10.36 -4.15 10.56
CA THR A 243 -11.51 -4.17 11.48
C THR A 243 -12.45 -5.34 11.20
N VAL A 244 -12.58 -5.74 9.93
CA VAL A 244 -13.43 -6.89 9.53
C VAL A 244 -12.85 -8.21 10.03
N ASP A 245 -11.51 -8.38 9.97
CA ASP A 245 -10.87 -9.61 10.47
C ASP A 245 -11.05 -9.74 12.00
N ILE A 246 -10.93 -8.63 12.74
CA ILE A 246 -11.20 -8.60 14.19
C ILE A 246 -12.66 -8.96 14.46
N TRP A 247 -13.59 -8.41 13.67
CA TRP A 247 -15.01 -8.72 13.76
C TRP A 247 -15.29 -10.20 13.48
N GLU A 248 -14.68 -10.81 12.46
CA GLU A 248 -14.81 -12.25 12.19
C GLU A 248 -14.26 -13.10 13.34
N TYR A 249 -13.13 -12.67 13.92
CA TYR A 249 -12.52 -13.34 15.07
C TYR A 249 -13.47 -13.38 16.27
N LEU A 250 -14.11 -12.24 16.60
CA LEU A 250 -15.07 -12.11 17.69
C LEU A 250 -16.35 -12.90 17.40
N LYS A 251 -16.90 -12.76 16.19
CA LYS A 251 -18.10 -13.49 15.74
C LYS A 251 -17.93 -15.01 15.84
N ASP A 252 -16.75 -15.51 15.45
CA ASP A 252 -16.44 -16.94 15.48
C ASP A 252 -15.97 -17.42 16.86
N LYS A 253 -15.99 -16.56 17.89
CA LYS A 253 -15.58 -16.83 19.28
C LYS A 253 -14.15 -17.41 19.37
N LYS A 254 -13.25 -16.97 18.49
CA LYS A 254 -11.83 -17.35 18.50
C LYS A 254 -11.09 -16.67 19.65
N ASP A 255 -10.02 -17.31 20.14
CA ASP A 255 -9.23 -16.79 21.24
C ASP A 255 -8.44 -15.54 20.86
N LEU A 256 -8.84 -14.39 21.42
CA LEU A 256 -8.20 -13.09 21.19
C LEU A 256 -6.77 -13.02 21.74
N THR A 257 -6.38 -13.85 22.69
CA THR A 257 -5.01 -13.84 23.22
C THR A 257 -4.01 -14.22 22.12
N THR A 258 -4.35 -15.22 21.32
CA THR A 258 -3.52 -15.63 20.17
C THR A 258 -3.43 -14.55 19.09
N LEU A 259 -4.40 -13.65 19.02
CA LEU A 259 -4.38 -12.50 18.15
C LEU A 259 -3.46 -11.41 18.71
N LEU A 260 -3.66 -11.05 19.98
CA LEU A 260 -2.90 -9.99 20.66
C LEU A 260 -1.42 -10.35 20.82
N ASP A 261 -1.09 -11.61 21.09
CA ASP A 261 0.29 -12.08 21.20
C ASP A 261 1.10 -11.97 19.88
N ARG A 262 0.41 -11.82 18.77
CA ARG A 262 1.02 -11.67 17.43
C ARG A 262 1.06 -10.23 16.94
N VAL A 263 0.38 -9.33 17.63
CA VAL A 263 0.29 -7.92 17.27
C VAL A 263 1.44 -7.16 17.93
N PRO A 264 2.25 -6.40 17.19
CA PRO A 264 3.26 -5.54 17.79
C PRO A 264 2.65 -4.49 18.70
N ASP A 265 3.44 -4.04 19.68
CA ASP A 265 3.02 -3.08 20.69
C ASP A 265 2.40 -1.80 20.11
N GLU A 266 2.88 -1.38 18.93
CA GLU A 266 2.40 -0.19 18.21
C GLU A 266 0.94 -0.31 17.75
N PHE A 267 0.44 -1.55 17.54
CA PHE A 267 -0.94 -1.83 17.10
C PHE A 267 -1.83 -2.37 18.18
N ASP A 268 -1.27 -2.73 19.32
CA ASP A 268 -1.99 -3.29 20.46
C ASP A 268 -3.17 -2.40 20.87
N SER A 269 -2.93 -1.09 20.95
CA SER A 269 -3.97 -0.11 21.28
C SER A 269 -5.09 -0.07 20.24
N TRP A 270 -4.76 -0.12 18.93
CA TRP A 270 -5.77 -0.11 17.88
C TRP A 270 -6.62 -1.37 17.88
N VAL A 271 -5.99 -2.54 18.03
CA VAL A 271 -6.71 -3.82 18.12
C VAL A 271 -7.62 -3.84 19.34
N LYS A 272 -7.09 -3.48 20.52
CA LYS A 272 -7.86 -3.43 21.78
C LYS A 272 -9.05 -2.46 21.71
N ASN A 273 -8.84 -1.28 21.09
CA ASN A 273 -9.92 -0.32 20.91
C ASN A 273 -10.99 -0.84 19.96
N THR A 274 -10.60 -1.46 18.83
CA THR A 274 -11.55 -2.07 17.88
C THR A 274 -12.33 -3.21 18.51
N VAL A 275 -11.66 -4.09 19.26
CA VAL A 275 -12.30 -5.16 20.02
C VAL A 275 -13.31 -4.58 21.00
N ARG A 276 -12.89 -3.60 21.81
CA ARG A 276 -13.75 -2.97 22.81
C ARG A 276 -14.97 -2.32 22.17
N ASP A 277 -14.81 -1.58 21.08
CA ASP A 277 -15.92 -0.95 20.36
C ASP A 277 -16.94 -1.98 19.86
N LEU A 278 -16.47 -3.05 19.24
CA LEU A 278 -17.34 -4.12 18.76
C LEU A 278 -18.06 -4.87 19.88
N VAL A 279 -17.36 -5.17 20.98
CA VAL A 279 -17.96 -5.85 22.15
C VAL A 279 -19.01 -4.96 22.80
N VAL A 280 -18.72 -3.68 23.04
CA VAL A 280 -19.67 -2.72 23.62
C VAL A 280 -20.92 -2.58 22.75
N ARG A 281 -20.76 -2.50 21.42
CA ARG A 281 -21.90 -2.44 20.49
C ARG A 281 -22.74 -3.71 20.56
N TYR A 282 -22.10 -4.87 20.63
CA TYR A 282 -22.77 -6.15 20.76
C TYR A 282 -23.60 -6.22 22.06
N GLU A 283 -22.97 -5.94 23.20
CA GLU A 283 -23.58 -5.97 24.50
C GLU A 283 -24.75 -4.99 24.63
N ASN A 284 -24.64 -3.80 24.09
CA ASN A 284 -25.71 -2.81 24.08
C ASN A 284 -26.93 -3.31 23.33
N ILE A 285 -26.75 -3.82 22.10
CA ILE A 285 -27.87 -4.36 21.31
C ILE A 285 -28.48 -5.58 21.99
N GLU A 286 -27.68 -6.49 22.51
CA GLU A 286 -28.16 -7.68 23.22
C GLU A 286 -28.99 -7.29 24.46
N LYS A 287 -28.51 -6.34 25.24
CA LYS A 287 -29.20 -5.82 26.41
C LYS A 287 -30.51 -5.15 26.02
N ASP A 288 -30.51 -4.20 25.11
CA ASP A 288 -31.69 -3.45 24.69
C ASP A 288 -32.78 -4.39 24.17
N TYR A 289 -32.43 -5.35 23.33
CA TYR A 289 -33.40 -6.29 22.78
C TYR A 289 -33.86 -7.33 23.83
N THR A 290 -33.03 -7.66 24.80
CA THR A 290 -33.43 -8.50 25.94
C THR A 290 -34.48 -7.77 26.83
N GLU A 291 -34.28 -6.50 27.10
CA GLU A 291 -35.22 -5.66 27.85
C GLU A 291 -36.55 -5.54 27.10
N ILE A 292 -36.51 -5.22 25.79
CA ILE A 292 -37.70 -5.16 24.93
C ILE A 292 -38.45 -6.50 24.91
N PHE A 293 -37.71 -7.61 24.74
CA PHE A 293 -38.30 -8.94 24.70
C PHE A 293 -39.01 -9.28 26.02
N ASN A 294 -38.38 -8.99 27.16
CA ASN A 294 -38.96 -9.22 28.47
C ASN A 294 -40.23 -8.38 28.70
N GLU A 295 -40.24 -7.10 28.25
CA GLU A 295 -41.42 -6.25 28.30
C GLU A 295 -42.56 -6.84 27.47
N LEU A 296 -42.30 -7.21 26.20
CA LEU A 296 -43.34 -7.80 25.33
C LEU A 296 -43.85 -9.14 25.88
N ASN A 297 -42.99 -9.97 26.41
CA ASN A 297 -43.32 -11.27 26.95
C ASN A 297 -44.16 -11.15 28.24
N SER A 298 -43.92 -10.11 29.05
CA SER A 298 -44.68 -9.84 30.27
C SER A 298 -46.16 -9.51 30.00
N LYS A 299 -46.49 -9.08 28.79
CA LYS A 299 -47.84 -8.74 28.34
C LYS A 299 -48.68 -9.97 27.96
N ASN A 300 -48.12 -11.18 28.03
CA ASN A 300 -48.76 -12.46 27.66
C ASN A 300 -49.48 -12.41 26.30
N LEU A 301 -48.87 -11.78 25.31
CA LEU A 301 -49.37 -11.61 23.94
C LEU A 301 -49.44 -12.97 23.22
N ASP A 302 -50.42 -13.15 22.39
CA ASP A 302 -50.35 -14.24 21.41
C ASP A 302 -49.28 -13.98 20.35
N VAL A 303 -48.96 -15.00 19.52
CA VAL A 303 -47.90 -14.90 18.52
C VAL A 303 -48.15 -13.80 17.50
N LYS A 304 -49.42 -13.54 17.15
CA LYS A 304 -49.83 -12.53 16.18
C LYS A 304 -49.63 -11.13 16.76
N ASP A 305 -50.14 -10.91 17.97
CA ASP A 305 -50.02 -9.64 18.67
C ASP A 305 -48.56 -9.34 19.03
N PHE A 306 -47.77 -10.35 19.41
CA PHE A 306 -46.34 -10.19 19.60
C PHE A 306 -45.64 -9.73 18.28
N ALA A 307 -46.02 -10.36 17.15
CA ALA A 307 -45.43 -10.00 15.84
C ALA A 307 -45.76 -8.55 15.43
N GLU A 308 -47.00 -8.08 15.72
CA GLU A 308 -47.38 -6.69 15.43
C GLU A 308 -46.60 -5.69 16.29
N ASN A 309 -46.45 -5.99 17.58
CA ASN A 309 -45.67 -5.15 18.49
C ASN A 309 -44.15 -5.18 18.18
N ALA A 310 -43.61 -6.33 17.76
CA ALA A 310 -42.19 -6.44 17.43
C ALA A 310 -41.83 -5.63 16.19
N LYS A 311 -42.71 -5.43 15.23
CA LYS A 311 -42.47 -4.70 13.96
C LYS A 311 -42.18 -3.22 14.15
N ILE A 312 -42.54 -2.62 15.29
CA ILE A 312 -42.24 -1.20 15.55
C ILE A 312 -40.76 -0.94 15.86
N TYR A 313 -40.03 -1.98 16.21
CA TYR A 313 -38.58 -1.88 16.50
C TYR A 313 -37.77 -2.05 15.23
N GLU A 314 -36.59 -1.46 15.23
CA GLU A 314 -35.72 -1.39 14.03
C GLU A 314 -35.29 -2.77 13.50
N HIS A 315 -35.06 -3.73 14.42
CA HIS A 315 -34.60 -5.08 14.09
C HIS A 315 -35.51 -6.16 14.66
N PRO A 316 -36.74 -6.31 14.17
CA PRO A 316 -37.73 -7.25 14.72
C PRO A 316 -37.26 -8.72 14.62
N SER A 317 -36.37 -9.05 13.71
CA SER A 317 -35.79 -10.40 13.58
C SER A 317 -35.09 -10.90 14.82
N ILE A 318 -34.52 -10.02 15.65
CA ILE A 318 -33.92 -10.38 16.93
C ILE A 318 -34.99 -10.85 17.88
N LEU A 319 -36.10 -10.10 18.03
CA LEU A 319 -37.21 -10.44 18.89
C LEU A 319 -37.91 -11.77 18.49
N PHE A 320 -38.05 -11.99 17.18
CA PHE A 320 -38.59 -13.28 16.67
C PHE A 320 -37.66 -14.45 16.94
N SER A 321 -36.33 -14.22 16.92
CA SER A 321 -35.38 -15.25 17.27
C SER A 321 -35.45 -15.60 18.74
N MET A 322 -35.56 -14.59 19.61
CA MET A 322 -35.78 -14.78 21.08
C MET A 322 -37.06 -15.52 21.35
N LEU A 323 -38.16 -15.15 20.72
CA LEU A 323 -39.47 -15.83 20.89
C LEU A 323 -39.41 -17.32 20.53
N ASN A 324 -38.59 -17.68 19.55
CA ASN A 324 -38.38 -19.04 19.11
C ASN A 324 -37.23 -19.77 19.85
N GLY A 325 -36.65 -19.17 20.87
CA GLY A 325 -35.52 -19.74 21.62
C GLY A 325 -34.25 -19.95 20.80
N LYS A 326 -34.07 -19.16 19.71
CA LYS A 326 -32.91 -19.23 18.83
C LYS A 326 -31.79 -18.29 19.28
N ASP A 327 -30.55 -18.67 18.97
CA ASP A 327 -29.40 -17.81 19.21
C ASP A 327 -29.52 -16.51 18.38
N VAL A 328 -29.46 -15.37 19.06
CA VAL A 328 -29.54 -14.03 18.45
C VAL A 328 -28.17 -13.50 18.03
N SER A 329 -27.08 -14.11 18.49
CA SER A 329 -25.70 -13.68 18.25
C SER A 329 -25.39 -13.50 16.76
N PRO A 330 -25.77 -14.38 15.82
CA PRO A 330 -25.51 -14.17 14.41
C PRO A 330 -26.18 -12.91 13.82
N PHE A 331 -27.36 -12.54 14.33
CA PHE A 331 -28.06 -11.34 13.90
C PHE A 331 -27.37 -10.08 14.41
N ILE A 332 -26.98 -10.06 15.67
CA ILE A 332 -26.28 -8.91 16.29
C ILE A 332 -24.93 -8.70 15.59
N TRP A 333 -24.12 -9.76 15.42
CA TRP A 333 -22.84 -9.64 14.72
C TRP A 333 -23.00 -9.12 13.28
N LYS A 334 -24.05 -9.50 12.59
CA LYS A 334 -24.35 -8.98 11.25
C LYS A 334 -24.63 -7.48 11.27
N LEU A 335 -25.35 -6.98 12.27
CA LEU A 335 -25.70 -5.56 12.40
C LEU A 335 -24.49 -4.67 12.69
N ILE A 336 -23.59 -5.15 13.54
CA ILE A 336 -22.41 -4.37 13.96
C ILE A 336 -21.18 -4.58 13.07
N LYS A 337 -21.34 -5.26 11.92
CA LYS A 337 -20.21 -5.44 10.99
C LYS A 337 -19.57 -4.09 10.69
N PRO A 338 -18.29 -3.89 11.03
CA PRO A 338 -17.62 -2.62 10.85
C PRO A 338 -17.35 -2.34 9.37
N GLU A 339 -17.15 -1.07 9.03
CA GLU A 339 -16.51 -0.71 7.79
C GLU A 339 -15.06 -1.21 7.79
N TYR A 340 -14.58 -1.56 6.59
CA TYR A 340 -13.20 -1.98 6.42
C TYR A 340 -12.26 -0.82 6.75
N SER A 341 -11.37 -1.01 7.71
CA SER A 341 -10.32 -0.08 8.08
C SER A 341 -9.08 -0.86 8.52
N LYS A 342 -7.92 -0.24 8.38
CA LYS A 342 -6.62 -0.78 8.80
C LYS A 342 -6.01 0.09 9.90
N PRO A 343 -5.05 -0.44 10.68
CA PRO A 343 -4.22 0.40 11.55
C PRO A 343 -3.63 1.57 10.74
N PHE A 344 -3.61 2.77 11.32
CA PHE A 344 -3.13 4.02 10.70
C PHE A 344 -3.90 4.55 9.47
N TRP A 345 -4.94 3.88 9.03
CA TRP A 345 -5.78 4.41 7.98
C TRP A 345 -6.70 5.48 8.56
N GLN A 346 -6.37 6.73 8.37
CA GLN A 346 -7.29 7.82 8.67
C GLN A 346 -8.29 7.93 7.52
N LYS A 347 -9.57 7.84 7.87
CA LYS A 347 -10.64 8.11 6.93
C LYS A 347 -10.54 9.59 6.56
N GLU A 348 -10.38 9.90 5.28
CA GLU A 348 -10.56 11.26 4.80
C GLU A 348 -12.00 11.69 5.14
N SER A 349 -12.10 12.73 5.96
CA SER A 349 -13.37 13.38 6.37
C SER A 349 -13.91 14.24 5.24
#